data_89ae36d1fe67143e59c3da468196ab7e
#
_entry.id   89ae36d1fe67143e59c3da468196ab7e
#
_cell.length_a   1.000
_cell.length_b   1.000
_cell.length_c   1.000
_cell.angle_alpha   90.00
_cell.angle_beta   90.00
_cell.angle_gamma   90.00
#
_symmetry.space_group_name_H-M   'P 1'
#
loop_
_entity.id
_entity.type
_entity.pdbx_description
1 polymer ?
#
loop_
_entity_poly.entity_id
_entity_poly.type
_entity_poly.pdbx_seq_one_letter_code
_entity_poly.pdbx_strand_id
1 'polypeptide(L)'
;MSIIKVILVGNVGRDPEIRYVESRPVASLSLATTEKAYTTANGAQVPERTEWHNLVMWDRAAEIAEKYIRKGTILFVEGKLRTRTWEDRNTIKHTVTEIYVENFDILSRQ
;
A
#
# COMPACT_ATOMS: atom_id res chain seq x y z
N MET A 1 -16.80 -11.00 -17.75
CA MET A 1 -16.73 -10.11 -16.58
C MET A 1 -15.58 -10.51 -15.66
N SER A 2 -14.90 -9.53 -15.12
CA SER A 2 -13.76 -9.79 -14.23
C SER A 2 -13.81 -8.88 -13.01
N ILE A 3 -13.27 -9.37 -11.91
CA ILE A 3 -13.24 -8.62 -10.66
C ILE A 3 -11.82 -8.64 -10.10
N ILE A 4 -11.33 -7.47 -9.68
CA ILE A 4 -10.10 -7.37 -8.91
C ILE A 4 -10.45 -6.61 -7.63
N LYS A 5 -10.15 -7.20 -6.50
CA LYS A 5 -10.39 -6.57 -5.22
C LYS A 5 -9.29 -6.95 -4.24
N VAL A 6 -8.65 -5.94 -3.65
CA VAL A 6 -7.63 -6.13 -2.63
C VAL A 6 -8.14 -5.47 -1.36
N ILE A 7 -8.05 -6.18 -0.26
CA ILE A 7 -8.43 -5.67 1.06
C ILE A 7 -7.25 -5.91 2.00
N LEU A 8 -6.78 -4.84 2.64
CA LEU A 8 -5.64 -4.91 3.54
C LEU A 8 -5.92 -4.14 4.83
N VAL A 9 -5.37 -4.65 5.93
CA VAL A 9 -5.22 -3.89 7.16
C VAL A 9 -3.77 -4.05 7.57
N GLY A 10 -3.07 -2.93 7.77
CA GLY A 10 -1.67 -2.99 8.10
C GLY A 10 -1.14 -1.67 8.63
N ASN A 11 0.17 -1.60 8.77
CA ASN A 11 0.85 -0.44 9.30
C ASN A 11 1.62 0.29 8.20
N VAL A 12 1.45 1.60 8.17
CA VAL A 12 2.18 2.45 7.21
C VAL A 12 3.66 2.48 7.60
N GLY A 13 4.52 2.21 6.64
CA GLY A 13 5.96 2.06 6.90
C GLY A 13 6.76 3.34 6.88
N ARG A 14 6.23 4.39 6.28
CA ARG A 14 6.88 5.69 6.18
C ARG A 14 5.84 6.75 5.89
N ASP A 15 6.17 8.01 6.13
CA ASP A 15 5.27 9.11 5.79
C ASP A 15 4.95 9.10 4.30
N PRO A 16 3.71 9.42 3.91
CA PRO A 16 3.33 9.44 2.50
C PRO A 16 4.19 10.40 1.68
N GLU A 17 4.50 9.99 0.46
CA GLU A 17 5.17 10.85 -0.50
C GLU A 17 4.11 11.47 -1.39
N ILE A 18 4.09 12.81 -1.44
CA ILE A 18 3.07 13.53 -2.22
C ILE A 18 3.73 14.15 -3.45
N ARG A 19 3.12 13.94 -4.59
CA ARG A 19 3.55 14.57 -5.84
C ARG A 19 2.31 15.02 -6.60
N TYR A 20 2.51 15.81 -7.63
CA TYR A 20 1.40 16.31 -8.46
C TYR A 20 1.59 15.84 -9.89
N VAL A 21 0.52 15.28 -10.44
CA VAL A 21 0.46 14.83 -11.83
C VAL A 21 -0.64 15.63 -12.49
N GLU A 22 -0.28 16.51 -13.42
CA GLU A 22 -1.23 17.41 -14.07
C GLU A 22 -2.12 18.14 -13.07
N SER A 23 -1.48 18.71 -12.05
CA SER A 23 -2.15 19.47 -10.97
C SER A 23 -3.02 18.62 -10.03
N ARG A 24 -2.97 17.30 -10.14
CA ARG A 24 -3.70 16.39 -9.25
C ARG A 24 -2.74 15.81 -8.21
N PRO A 25 -3.08 15.87 -6.93
CA PRO A 25 -2.22 15.27 -5.91
C PRO A 25 -2.27 13.74 -5.96
N VAL A 26 -1.11 13.13 -5.81
CA VAL A 26 -0.97 11.67 -5.75
C VAL A 26 -0.11 11.34 -4.54
N ALA A 27 -0.61 10.46 -3.69
CA ALA A 27 0.14 9.98 -2.53
C ALA A 27 0.61 8.56 -2.76
N SER A 28 1.90 8.32 -2.49
CA SER A 28 2.48 6.98 -2.53
C SER A 28 2.77 6.57 -1.09
N LEU A 29 2.31 5.38 -0.72
CA LEU A 29 2.46 4.85 0.63
C LEU A 29 2.99 3.43 0.57
N SER A 30 3.60 3.01 1.66
CA SER A 30 4.04 1.63 1.86
C SER A 30 3.30 1.08 3.07
N LEU A 31 2.61 -0.04 2.89
CA LEU A 31 1.81 -0.66 3.95
C LEU A 31 2.34 -2.06 4.23
N ALA A 32 2.61 -2.34 5.49
CA ALA A 32 3.09 -3.66 5.90
C ALA A 32 1.93 -4.50 6.43
N THR A 33 1.80 -5.71 5.93
CA THR A 33 0.90 -6.71 6.52
C THR A 33 1.77 -7.81 7.09
N THR A 34 1.48 -8.23 8.32
CA THR A 34 2.29 -9.21 9.03
C THR A 34 1.44 -10.42 9.40
N GLU A 35 1.90 -11.59 8.99
CA GLU A 35 1.32 -12.86 9.38
C GLU A 35 2.16 -13.42 10.52
N LYS A 36 1.51 -13.78 11.62
CA LYS A 36 2.22 -14.27 12.81
C LYS A 36 2.85 -15.63 12.57
N ALA A 37 3.98 -15.87 13.23
CA ALA A 37 4.58 -17.18 13.26
C ALA A 37 3.61 -18.20 13.88
N TYR A 38 3.66 -19.44 13.42
CA TYR A 38 2.81 -20.49 13.96
C TYR A 38 3.48 -21.85 13.80
N THR A 39 2.91 -22.85 14.49
CA THR A 39 3.38 -24.22 14.41
C THR A 39 2.30 -25.06 13.73
N THR A 40 2.70 -25.85 12.73
CA THR A 40 1.77 -26.72 12.02
C THR A 40 1.41 -27.95 12.89
N ALA A 41 0.40 -28.68 12.48
CA ALA A 41 -0.01 -29.92 13.15
C ALA A 41 1.12 -30.94 13.23
N ASN A 42 2.06 -30.92 12.28
CA ASN A 42 3.20 -31.84 12.24
C ASN A 42 4.37 -31.37 13.10
N GLY A 43 4.25 -30.24 13.79
CA GLY A 43 5.31 -29.68 14.57
C GLY A 43 6.30 -28.81 13.81
N ALA A 44 6.06 -28.57 12.51
CA ALA A 44 6.91 -27.68 11.75
C ALA A 44 6.63 -26.23 12.15
N GLN A 45 7.68 -25.44 12.27
CA GLN A 45 7.55 -24.03 12.63
C GLN A 45 7.53 -23.16 11.39
N VAL A 46 6.52 -22.29 11.29
CA VAL A 46 6.42 -21.33 10.20
C VAL A 46 6.71 -19.95 10.77
N PRO A 47 7.75 -19.27 10.29
CA PRO A 47 8.16 -17.98 10.84
C PRO A 47 7.18 -16.87 10.49
N GLU A 48 7.26 -15.78 11.23
CA GLU A 48 6.52 -14.55 10.94
C GLU A 48 6.91 -14.04 9.56
N ARG A 49 5.92 -13.54 8.84
CA ARG A 49 6.13 -13.02 7.49
C ARG A 49 5.51 -11.65 7.33
N THR A 50 6.30 -10.72 6.84
CA THR A 50 5.84 -9.36 6.53
C THR A 50 5.90 -9.13 5.02
N GLU A 51 4.79 -8.66 4.48
CA GLU A 51 4.70 -8.24 3.08
C GLU A 51 4.55 -6.73 3.04
N TRP A 52 5.25 -6.09 2.11
CA TRP A 52 5.17 -4.66 1.87
C TRP A 52 4.36 -4.40 0.63
N HIS A 53 3.35 -3.56 0.76
CA HIS A 53 2.45 -3.25 -0.35
C HIS A 53 2.59 -1.78 -0.73
N ASN A 54 2.68 -1.53 -2.03
CA ASN A 54 2.75 -0.16 -2.54
C ASN A 54 1.34 0.32 -2.82
N LEU A 55 0.96 1.42 -2.18
CA LEU A 55 -0.37 2.02 -2.33
C LEU A 55 -0.27 3.34 -3.07
N VAL A 56 -1.27 3.62 -3.89
CA VAL A 56 -1.39 4.90 -4.58
C VAL A 56 -2.76 5.47 -4.28
N MET A 57 -2.79 6.71 -3.82
CA MET A 57 -4.02 7.45 -3.56
C MET A 57 -4.05 8.70 -4.43
N TRP A 58 -5.22 9.04 -4.95
CA TRP A 58 -5.40 10.17 -5.85
C TRP A 58 -6.34 11.21 -5.25
N ASP A 59 -6.11 12.48 -5.63
CA ASP A 59 -7.03 13.59 -5.36
C ASP A 59 -7.37 13.74 -3.87
N ARG A 60 -8.63 13.65 -3.51
CA ARG A 60 -9.07 13.84 -2.13
C ARG A 60 -8.40 12.87 -1.16
N ALA A 61 -8.26 11.61 -1.56
CA ALA A 61 -7.58 10.62 -0.73
C ALA A 61 -6.13 11.00 -0.48
N ALA A 62 -5.44 11.51 -1.50
CA ALA A 62 -4.06 11.97 -1.36
C ALA A 62 -3.96 13.16 -0.40
N GLU A 63 -4.89 14.09 -0.46
CA GLU A 63 -4.93 15.23 0.45
C GLU A 63 -5.12 14.79 1.90
N ILE A 64 -6.02 13.83 2.12
CA ILE A 64 -6.25 13.27 3.46
C ILE A 64 -5.00 12.55 3.96
N ALA A 65 -4.34 11.78 3.08
CA ALA A 65 -3.10 11.09 3.44
C ALA A 65 -2.04 12.07 3.89
N GLU A 66 -1.88 13.17 3.16
CA GLU A 66 -0.89 14.18 3.51
C GLU A 66 -1.12 14.76 4.90
N LYS A 67 -2.37 14.99 5.26
CA LYS A 67 -2.71 15.60 6.54
C LYS A 67 -2.68 14.65 7.72
N TYR A 68 -3.13 13.42 7.52
CA TYR A 68 -3.45 12.54 8.64
C TYR A 68 -2.68 11.24 8.70
N ILE A 69 -2.11 10.76 7.61
CA ILE A 69 -1.39 9.49 7.60
C ILE A 69 0.09 9.73 7.82
N ARG A 70 0.67 8.99 8.77
CA ARG A 70 2.10 9.06 9.09
C ARG A 70 2.63 7.65 9.27
N LYS A 71 3.94 7.53 9.32
CA LYS A 71 4.60 6.27 9.64
C LYS A 71 3.98 5.69 10.92
N GLY A 72 3.60 4.42 10.86
CA GLY A 72 3.01 3.72 12.01
C GLY A 72 1.48 3.74 12.06
N THR A 73 0.84 4.56 11.23
CA THR A 73 -0.62 4.59 11.17
C THR A 73 -1.17 3.22 10.80
N ILE A 74 -2.20 2.77 11.52
CA ILE A 74 -2.92 1.55 11.16
C ILE A 74 -4.01 1.92 10.18
N LEU A 75 -3.97 1.29 9.02
CA LEU A 75 -4.81 1.68 7.90
C LEU A 75 -5.56 0.47 7.34
N PHE A 76 -6.86 0.65 7.11
CA PHE A 76 -7.68 -0.25 6.33
C PHE A 76 -7.72 0.28 4.89
N VAL A 77 -7.54 -0.61 3.92
CA VAL A 77 -7.50 -0.22 2.51
C VAL A 77 -8.30 -1.20 1.67
N GLU A 78 -9.07 -0.67 0.74
CA GLU A 78 -9.68 -1.44 -0.34
C GLU A 78 -9.25 -0.83 -1.66
N GLY A 79 -8.91 -1.67 -2.61
CA GLY A 79 -8.50 -1.15 -3.91
C GLY A 79 -8.31 -2.22 -4.95
N LYS A 80 -7.63 -1.84 -6.02
CA LYS A 80 -7.37 -2.71 -7.16
C LYS A 80 -5.87 -2.83 -7.41
N LEU A 81 -5.45 -4.02 -7.82
CA LEU A 81 -4.08 -4.22 -8.27
C LEU A 81 -3.90 -3.55 -9.63
N ARG A 82 -2.79 -2.84 -9.78
CA ARG A 82 -2.37 -2.24 -11.04
C ARG A 82 -0.90 -2.50 -11.24
N THR A 83 -0.53 -2.89 -12.44
CA THR A 83 0.86 -3.07 -12.80
C THR A 83 1.20 -2.05 -13.88
N ARG A 84 2.27 -1.32 -13.67
CA ARG A 84 2.75 -0.38 -14.68
C ARG A 84 4.22 -0.61 -14.95
N THR A 85 4.62 -0.26 -16.16
CA THR A 85 6.02 -0.36 -16.59
C THR A 85 6.51 1.05 -16.90
N TRP A 86 7.73 1.35 -16.45
CA TRP A 86 8.36 2.63 -16.73
C TRP A 86 9.81 2.41 -17.11
N GLU A 87 10.37 3.36 -17.80
CA GLU A 87 11.73 3.27 -18.31
C GLU A 87 12.58 4.30 -17.62
N ASP A 88 13.74 3.89 -17.13
CA ASP A 88 14.65 4.80 -16.46
C ASP A 88 15.58 5.50 -17.47
N ARG A 89 16.51 6.32 -16.96
CA ARG A 89 17.44 7.09 -17.80
C ARG A 89 18.34 6.21 -18.65
N ASN A 90 18.57 4.98 -18.23
CA ASN A 90 19.42 4.03 -18.96
C ASN A 90 18.62 3.14 -19.89
N THR A 91 17.37 3.50 -20.17
CA THR A 91 16.42 2.75 -20.99
C THR A 91 16.11 1.35 -20.44
N ILE A 92 16.33 1.14 -19.15
CA ILE A 92 15.98 -0.11 -18.48
C ILE A 92 14.52 -0.03 -18.04
N LYS A 93 13.75 -1.05 -18.41
CA LYS A 93 12.33 -1.12 -18.06
C LYS A 93 12.14 -1.69 -16.66
N HIS A 94 11.29 -1.03 -15.90
CA HIS A 94 10.91 -1.47 -14.55
C HIS A 94 9.42 -1.72 -14.50
N THR A 95 9.04 -2.80 -13.83
CA THR A 95 7.64 -3.14 -13.63
C THR A 95 7.33 -3.07 -12.15
N VAL A 96 6.27 -2.39 -11.79
CA VAL A 96 5.84 -2.28 -10.41
C VAL A 96 4.37 -2.62 -10.29
N THR A 97 4.03 -3.39 -9.25
CA THR A 97 2.64 -3.72 -8.93
C THR A 97 2.23 -2.87 -7.73
N GLU A 98 1.14 -2.15 -7.90
CA GLU A 98 0.64 -1.22 -6.89
C GLU A 98 -0.82 -1.48 -6.63
N ILE A 99 -1.30 -1.00 -5.49
CA ILE A 99 -2.71 -1.05 -5.16
C ILE A 99 -3.26 0.37 -5.30
N TYR A 100 -4.19 0.57 -6.22
CA TYR A 100 -4.89 1.85 -6.38
C TYR A 100 -6.03 1.85 -5.38
N VAL A 101 -5.91 2.71 -4.37
CA VAL A 101 -6.85 2.76 -3.26
C VAL A 101 -8.18 3.38 -3.69
N GLU A 102 -9.26 2.65 -3.46
CA GLU A 102 -10.61 3.14 -3.71
C GLU A 102 -11.27 3.63 -2.44
N ASN A 103 -11.04 2.92 -1.34
CA ASN A 103 -11.56 3.29 -0.03
C ASN A 103 -10.50 3.00 1.03
N PHE A 104 -10.49 3.80 2.08
CA PHE A 104 -9.60 3.56 3.19
C PHE A 104 -10.16 4.15 4.47
N ASP A 105 -9.65 3.67 5.59
CA ASP A 105 -10.04 4.16 6.90
C ASP A 105 -8.83 4.14 7.83
N ILE A 106 -8.66 5.21 8.59
CA ILE A 106 -7.58 5.32 9.55
C ILE A 106 -8.07 4.71 10.86
N LEU A 107 -7.45 3.62 11.28
CA LEU A 107 -7.89 2.85 12.44
C LEU A 107 -7.17 3.20 13.74
N SER A 108 -5.98 3.79 13.64
CA SER A 108 -5.21 4.15 14.83
C SER A 108 -5.47 5.59 15.23
N ARG A 109 -5.35 5.86 16.52
CA ARG A 109 -5.46 7.23 17.01
C ARG A 109 -4.16 7.97 16.76
N GLN A 110 -4.31 9.23 16.48
CA GLN A 110 -3.20 10.16 16.30
C GLN A 110 -2.99 10.95 17.59
#